data_4e03e65b7ffbca6d1bd4375162108bef
#
_entry.id   4e03e65b7ffbca6d1bd4375162108bef
#
_cell.length_a   1.000
_cell.length_b   1.000
_cell.length_c   1.000
_cell.angle_alpha   90.00
_cell.angle_beta   90.00
_cell.angle_gamma   90.00
#
_symmetry.space_group_name_H-M   'P 1'
#
loop_
_entity.id
_entity.type
_entity.pdbx_description
1 polymer ?
#
loop_
_entity_poly.entity_id
_entity_poly.type
_entity_poly.pdbx_seq_one_letter_code
_entity_poly.pdbx_strand_id
1 'polypeptide(L)'
;MFKRIAVVNRGEAAVRLIRAVRELNAEHDYGIRVIALHTEAERRAMFVRQADEGVTLRSTGTGSPYLDYAELERALLAAKADAVWVGWGFVAEDPAFAEIVAKLGITFIGPSADAMRLLGDKVAAKILAEKVGVPVAPWSGGPVETRADARRHAQSIGYPLIIKARSGGGGRGIRKVWAEDELEVALERTQGEAERSFGAPVVFLERLVTDARHVEVQVIADNHGNVWAPGVRDCSIQRRNQKVIEESASPVLTEEQSDHLKKVSAELVKAAGYQGAGTVEYLYQPENKSFAFLEVNTRLQVEHPIPEV
;
A
#
# COMPACT_ATOMS: atom_id res chain seq x y z
N MET A 1 -19.26 1.70 -17.99
CA MET A 1 -18.87 0.31 -17.66
C MET A 1 -17.71 -0.08 -18.58
N PHE A 2 -16.65 -0.67 -18.03
CA PHE A 2 -15.49 -1.11 -18.79
C PHE A 2 -15.87 -2.23 -19.78
N LYS A 3 -15.17 -2.30 -20.88
CA LYS A 3 -15.33 -3.36 -21.87
C LYS A 3 -14.08 -4.24 -22.01
N ARG A 4 -12.89 -3.68 -21.73
CA ARG A 4 -11.61 -4.36 -21.94
C ARG A 4 -10.64 -4.03 -20.82
N ILE A 5 -10.51 -4.93 -19.84
CA ILE A 5 -9.60 -4.76 -18.70
C ILE A 5 -8.28 -5.46 -18.99
N ALA A 6 -7.18 -4.68 -19.07
CA ALA A 6 -5.84 -5.24 -19.13
C ALA A 6 -5.34 -5.58 -17.71
N VAL A 7 -4.74 -6.77 -17.56
CA VAL A 7 -4.17 -7.23 -16.30
C VAL A 7 -2.65 -7.13 -16.34
N VAL A 8 -2.09 -6.20 -15.53
CA VAL A 8 -0.64 -6.00 -15.38
C VAL A 8 -0.16 -6.78 -14.16
N ASN A 9 -0.48 -8.05 -14.13
CA ASN A 9 -0.07 -8.97 -13.08
C ASN A 9 -0.12 -10.41 -13.61
N ARG A 10 0.36 -11.36 -12.80
CA ARG A 10 0.49 -12.77 -13.15
C ARG A 10 0.03 -13.67 -11.99
N GLY A 11 0.04 -14.98 -12.25
CA GLY A 11 -0.19 -16.00 -11.20
C GLY A 11 -1.58 -15.90 -10.58
N GLU A 12 -1.61 -16.00 -9.27
CA GLU A 12 -2.85 -16.03 -8.47
C GLU A 12 -3.64 -14.72 -8.61
N ALA A 13 -2.99 -13.57 -8.49
CA ALA A 13 -3.62 -12.25 -8.60
C ALA A 13 -4.43 -12.09 -9.90
N ALA A 14 -3.80 -12.42 -11.04
CA ALA A 14 -4.46 -12.36 -12.34
C ALA A 14 -5.64 -13.35 -12.44
N VAL A 15 -5.48 -14.57 -11.94
CA VAL A 15 -6.56 -15.59 -11.93
C VAL A 15 -7.74 -15.11 -11.07
N ARG A 16 -7.48 -14.50 -9.92
CA ARG A 16 -8.54 -13.96 -9.05
C ARG A 16 -9.36 -12.88 -9.74
N LEU A 17 -8.70 -11.92 -10.40
CA LEU A 17 -9.42 -10.91 -11.18
C LEU A 17 -10.24 -11.51 -12.32
N ILE A 18 -9.66 -12.44 -13.09
CA ILE A 18 -10.37 -13.09 -14.20
C ILE A 18 -11.66 -13.77 -13.71
N ARG A 19 -11.59 -14.45 -12.55
CA ARG A 19 -12.76 -15.07 -11.95
C ARG A 19 -13.81 -14.04 -11.52
N ALA A 20 -13.40 -12.98 -10.83
CA ALA A 20 -14.30 -11.91 -10.40
C ALA A 20 -15.00 -11.25 -11.59
N VAL A 21 -14.30 -11.00 -12.71
CA VAL A 21 -14.90 -10.45 -13.92
C VAL A 21 -15.90 -11.43 -14.55
N ARG A 22 -15.61 -12.74 -14.53
CA ARG A 22 -16.54 -13.75 -15.05
C ARG A 22 -17.81 -13.85 -14.21
N GLU A 23 -17.66 -13.80 -12.88
CA GLU A 23 -18.80 -13.78 -11.96
C GLU A 23 -19.67 -12.54 -12.21
N LEU A 24 -19.05 -11.37 -12.30
CA LEU A 24 -19.74 -10.11 -12.59
C LEU A 24 -20.46 -10.13 -13.95
N ASN A 25 -19.83 -10.70 -14.98
CA ASN A 25 -20.46 -10.88 -16.30
C ASN A 25 -21.65 -11.86 -16.24
N ALA A 26 -21.56 -12.92 -15.44
CA ALA A 26 -22.63 -13.89 -15.29
C ALA A 26 -23.85 -13.30 -14.55
N GLU A 27 -23.63 -12.42 -13.60
CA GLU A 27 -24.69 -11.77 -12.81
C GLU A 27 -25.39 -10.64 -13.57
N HIS A 28 -24.63 -9.87 -14.40
CA HIS A 28 -25.09 -8.59 -14.94
C HIS A 28 -25.01 -8.47 -16.48
N ASP A 29 -24.52 -9.48 -17.17
CA ASP A 29 -24.34 -9.50 -18.65
C ASP A 29 -23.56 -8.27 -19.20
N TYR A 30 -22.53 -7.81 -18.49
CA TYR A 30 -21.74 -6.63 -18.89
C TYR A 30 -20.84 -6.87 -20.11
N GLY A 31 -20.48 -8.11 -20.38
CA GLY A 31 -19.62 -8.51 -21.51
C GLY A 31 -18.19 -7.95 -21.41
N ILE A 32 -17.65 -7.81 -20.18
CA ILE A 32 -16.29 -7.35 -19.95
C ILE A 32 -15.31 -8.43 -20.40
N ARG A 33 -14.32 -8.06 -21.20
CA ARG A 33 -13.23 -8.94 -21.63
C ARG A 33 -11.97 -8.66 -20.82
N VAL A 34 -11.27 -9.72 -20.44
CA VAL A 34 -10.00 -9.64 -19.72
C VAL A 34 -8.84 -9.95 -20.65
N ILE A 35 -7.86 -9.04 -20.69
CA ILE A 35 -6.66 -9.16 -21.51
C ILE A 35 -5.47 -9.39 -20.60
N ALA A 36 -4.86 -10.58 -20.63
CA ALA A 36 -3.67 -10.90 -19.85
C ALA A 36 -2.42 -10.32 -20.53
N LEU A 37 -1.71 -9.43 -19.85
CA LEU A 37 -0.36 -9.05 -20.26
C LEU A 37 0.61 -10.08 -19.67
N HIS A 38 1.46 -10.69 -20.51
CA HIS A 38 2.31 -11.80 -20.08
C HIS A 38 3.65 -11.80 -20.80
N THR A 39 4.69 -12.33 -20.18
CA THR A 39 5.98 -12.59 -20.84
C THR A 39 5.87 -13.84 -21.72
N GLU A 40 6.80 -14.02 -22.65
CA GLU A 40 6.83 -15.25 -23.48
C GLU A 40 6.97 -16.53 -22.63
N ALA A 41 7.72 -16.47 -21.54
CA ALA A 41 7.85 -17.60 -20.62
C ALA A 41 6.52 -18.01 -19.96
N GLU A 42 5.60 -17.06 -19.80
CA GLU A 42 4.29 -17.25 -19.17
C GLU A 42 3.16 -17.60 -20.15
N ARG A 43 3.44 -17.71 -21.44
CA ARG A 43 2.45 -17.96 -22.50
C ARG A 43 1.49 -19.14 -22.22
N ARG A 44 1.95 -20.14 -21.47
CA ARG A 44 1.17 -21.31 -21.07
C ARG A 44 0.64 -21.26 -19.64
N ALA A 45 0.85 -20.17 -18.94
CA ALA A 45 0.37 -20.02 -17.56
C ALA A 45 -1.17 -20.02 -17.49
N MET A 46 -1.68 -20.39 -16.33
CA MET A 46 -3.13 -20.54 -16.10
C MET A 46 -3.88 -19.24 -16.40
N PHE A 47 -3.39 -18.11 -15.90
CA PHE A 47 -4.05 -16.82 -16.09
C PHE A 47 -4.15 -16.42 -17.56
N VAL A 48 -3.13 -16.73 -18.41
CA VAL A 48 -3.16 -16.46 -19.84
C VAL A 48 -4.20 -17.33 -20.54
N ARG A 49 -4.29 -18.61 -20.18
CA ARG A 49 -5.28 -19.54 -20.74
C ARG A 49 -6.72 -19.26 -20.31
N GLN A 50 -6.88 -18.57 -19.17
CA GLN A 50 -8.21 -18.22 -18.65
C GLN A 50 -8.68 -16.84 -19.10
N ALA A 51 -7.79 -15.95 -19.49
CA ALA A 51 -8.14 -14.65 -20.05
C ALA A 51 -8.80 -14.81 -21.44
N ASP A 52 -9.54 -13.80 -21.86
CA ASP A 52 -10.18 -13.78 -23.19
C ASP A 52 -9.16 -13.54 -24.30
N GLU A 53 -8.11 -12.77 -23.99
CA GLU A 53 -7.02 -12.46 -24.92
C GLU A 53 -5.70 -12.39 -24.14
N GLY A 54 -4.58 -12.57 -24.85
CA GLY A 54 -3.23 -12.36 -24.33
C GLY A 54 -2.44 -11.37 -25.17
N VAL A 55 -1.67 -10.50 -24.51
CA VAL A 55 -0.69 -9.63 -25.16
C VAL A 55 0.67 -9.89 -24.57
N THR A 56 1.62 -10.29 -25.42
CA THR A 56 3.00 -10.58 -24.97
C THR A 56 3.75 -9.30 -24.66
N LEU A 57 4.30 -9.22 -23.46
CA LEU A 57 5.27 -8.21 -23.03
C LEU A 57 6.66 -8.58 -23.57
N ARG A 58 7.29 -7.66 -24.27
CA ARG A 58 8.62 -7.82 -24.86
C ARG A 58 9.68 -7.57 -23.80
N SER A 59 10.72 -8.37 -23.81
CA SER A 59 11.90 -8.07 -22.99
C SER A 59 12.67 -6.90 -23.61
N THR A 60 12.86 -5.83 -22.83
CA THR A 60 13.58 -4.63 -23.26
C THR A 60 14.98 -4.54 -22.66
N GLY A 61 15.43 -5.57 -21.91
CA GLY A 61 16.73 -5.59 -21.25
C GLY A 61 16.80 -6.56 -20.07
N THR A 62 17.50 -6.18 -19.02
CA THR A 62 17.74 -7.00 -17.82
C THR A 62 16.64 -6.92 -16.76
N GLY A 63 15.67 -6.02 -16.94
CA GLY A 63 14.57 -5.78 -16.00
C GLY A 63 13.32 -6.63 -16.28
N SER A 64 12.36 -6.58 -15.35
CA SER A 64 11.04 -7.17 -15.54
C SER A 64 10.22 -6.31 -16.51
N PRO A 65 9.64 -6.90 -17.58
CA PRO A 65 8.78 -6.14 -18.49
C PRO A 65 7.53 -5.54 -17.82
N TYR A 66 7.12 -6.09 -16.67
CA TYR A 66 6.04 -5.53 -15.85
C TYR A 66 6.41 -4.23 -15.11
N LEU A 67 7.68 -3.78 -15.20
CA LEU A 67 8.19 -2.54 -14.63
C LEU A 67 8.66 -1.56 -15.72
N ASP A 68 8.56 -1.93 -16.99
CA ASP A 68 8.98 -1.12 -18.13
C ASP A 68 7.78 -0.31 -18.65
N TYR A 69 7.79 0.99 -18.39
CA TYR A 69 6.68 1.88 -18.75
C TYR A 69 6.42 1.92 -20.26
N ALA A 70 7.47 1.96 -21.08
CA ALA A 70 7.32 2.03 -22.54
C ALA A 70 6.69 0.73 -23.07
N GLU A 71 7.10 -0.40 -22.54
CA GLU A 71 6.51 -1.69 -22.91
C GLU A 71 5.08 -1.87 -22.41
N LEU A 72 4.79 -1.41 -21.18
CA LEU A 72 3.43 -1.43 -20.64
C LEU A 72 2.50 -0.52 -21.46
N GLU A 73 2.93 0.69 -21.82
CA GLU A 73 2.18 1.59 -22.69
C GLU A 73 1.87 0.93 -24.06
N ARG A 74 2.89 0.38 -24.71
CA ARG A 74 2.72 -0.35 -25.98
C ARG A 74 1.71 -1.50 -25.84
N ALA A 75 1.81 -2.29 -24.75
CA ALA A 75 0.96 -3.44 -24.52
C ALA A 75 -0.50 -3.04 -24.24
N LEU A 76 -0.72 -1.97 -23.46
CA LEU A 76 -2.06 -1.42 -23.17
C LEU A 76 -2.75 -0.94 -24.44
N LEU A 77 -2.02 -0.23 -25.31
CA LEU A 77 -2.54 0.20 -26.63
C LEU A 77 -2.84 -1.00 -27.52
N ALA A 78 -1.97 -2.01 -27.59
CA ALA A 78 -2.19 -3.23 -28.35
C ALA A 78 -3.40 -4.03 -27.83
N ALA A 79 -3.61 -4.03 -26.51
CA ALA A 79 -4.78 -4.63 -25.85
C ALA A 79 -6.09 -3.87 -26.15
N LYS A 80 -6.02 -2.65 -26.66
CA LYS A 80 -7.16 -1.72 -26.78
C LYS A 80 -7.92 -1.63 -25.45
N ALA A 81 -7.20 -1.56 -24.35
CA ALA A 81 -7.76 -1.52 -23.01
C ALA A 81 -8.45 -0.18 -22.75
N ASP A 82 -9.60 -0.22 -22.10
CA ASP A 82 -10.29 0.96 -21.55
C ASP A 82 -10.12 1.05 -20.03
N ALA A 83 -9.64 -0.05 -19.41
CA ALA A 83 -9.24 -0.07 -18.01
C ALA A 83 -8.02 -0.97 -17.81
N VAL A 84 -7.26 -0.70 -16.73
CA VAL A 84 -6.10 -1.49 -16.31
C VAL A 84 -6.18 -1.79 -14.81
N TRP A 85 -5.87 -3.03 -14.48
CA TRP A 85 -5.77 -3.49 -13.10
C TRP A 85 -4.40 -4.10 -12.84
N VAL A 86 -3.81 -3.77 -11.69
CA VAL A 86 -2.52 -4.29 -11.24
C VAL A 86 -2.68 -5.19 -10.00
N GLY A 87 -3.53 -4.78 -9.04
CA GLY A 87 -3.75 -5.49 -7.79
C GLY A 87 -2.65 -5.20 -6.77
N TRP A 88 -1.61 -6.02 -6.74
CA TRP A 88 -0.43 -5.82 -5.87
C TRP A 88 0.88 -6.13 -6.58
N GLY A 89 2.00 -5.61 -6.05
CA GLY A 89 3.32 -5.77 -6.66
C GLY A 89 3.48 -4.95 -7.95
N PHE A 90 4.61 -5.13 -8.63
CA PHE A 90 4.96 -4.40 -9.85
C PHE A 90 4.70 -2.88 -9.71
N VAL A 91 3.83 -2.35 -10.57
CA VAL A 91 3.47 -0.91 -10.64
C VAL A 91 2.17 -0.57 -9.90
N ALA A 92 1.72 -1.42 -8.95
CA ALA A 92 0.45 -1.22 -8.25
C ALA A 92 0.41 0.06 -7.39
N GLU A 93 1.54 0.47 -6.83
CA GLU A 93 1.71 1.67 -5.99
C GLU A 93 2.58 2.73 -6.67
N ASP A 94 2.63 2.70 -8.00
CA ASP A 94 3.48 3.57 -8.79
C ASP A 94 2.67 4.74 -9.38
N PRO A 95 2.80 5.97 -8.83
CA PRO A 95 2.06 7.11 -9.32
C PRO A 95 2.44 7.51 -10.76
N ALA A 96 3.68 7.24 -11.20
CA ALA A 96 4.10 7.54 -12.56
C ALA A 96 3.40 6.63 -13.57
N PHE A 97 3.21 5.35 -13.24
CA PHE A 97 2.42 4.45 -14.07
C PHE A 97 0.94 4.86 -14.14
N ALA A 98 0.34 5.23 -12.99
CA ALA A 98 -1.03 5.73 -12.97
C ALA A 98 -1.22 6.98 -13.85
N GLU A 99 -0.24 7.89 -13.88
CA GLU A 99 -0.24 9.05 -14.79
C GLU A 99 -0.13 8.67 -16.27
N ILE A 100 0.71 7.69 -16.60
CA ILE A 100 0.82 7.18 -17.97
C ILE A 100 -0.54 6.63 -18.41
N VAL A 101 -1.16 5.80 -17.60
CA VAL A 101 -2.49 5.22 -17.87
C VAL A 101 -3.53 6.31 -18.10
N ALA A 102 -3.55 7.35 -17.26
CA ALA A 102 -4.47 8.48 -17.40
C ALA A 102 -4.23 9.27 -18.70
N LYS A 103 -2.96 9.50 -19.09
CA LYS A 103 -2.59 10.16 -20.35
C LYS A 103 -3.05 9.39 -21.58
N LEU A 104 -3.13 8.06 -21.50
CA LEU A 104 -3.66 7.20 -22.56
C LEU A 104 -5.20 7.22 -22.63
N GLY A 105 -5.88 7.89 -21.71
CA GLY A 105 -7.33 7.86 -21.61
C GLY A 105 -7.88 6.53 -21.07
N ILE A 106 -7.03 5.73 -20.42
CA ILE A 106 -7.37 4.44 -19.83
C ILE A 106 -7.65 4.64 -18.33
N THR A 107 -8.64 3.95 -17.79
CA THR A 107 -8.93 4.02 -16.35
C THR A 107 -8.00 3.08 -15.55
N PHE A 108 -7.23 3.61 -14.63
CA PHE A 108 -6.51 2.82 -13.63
C PHE A 108 -7.52 2.36 -12.56
N ILE A 109 -7.72 1.04 -12.42
CA ILE A 109 -8.57 0.47 -11.36
C ILE A 109 -7.77 0.45 -10.06
N GLY A 110 -7.79 1.56 -9.36
CA GLY A 110 -7.02 1.85 -8.17
C GLY A 110 -7.04 3.35 -7.84
N PRO A 111 -6.20 3.79 -6.89
CA PRO A 111 -6.14 5.19 -6.49
C PRO A 111 -5.52 6.08 -7.57
N SER A 112 -5.81 7.38 -7.47
CA SER A 112 -5.15 8.37 -8.31
C SER A 112 -3.66 8.51 -7.97
N ALA A 113 -2.86 9.01 -8.91
CA ALA A 113 -1.44 9.28 -8.69
C ALA A 113 -1.20 10.22 -7.49
N ASP A 114 -2.08 11.21 -7.30
CA ASP A 114 -1.97 12.16 -6.19
C ASP A 114 -2.27 11.49 -4.84
N ALA A 115 -3.29 10.63 -4.77
CA ALA A 115 -3.58 9.85 -3.57
C ALA A 115 -2.44 8.87 -3.24
N MET A 116 -1.84 8.22 -4.25
CA MET A 116 -0.65 7.39 -4.07
C MET A 116 0.53 8.17 -3.51
N ARG A 117 0.81 9.37 -4.04
CA ARG A 117 1.90 10.23 -3.54
C ARG A 117 1.65 10.69 -2.12
N LEU A 118 0.43 11.13 -1.81
CA LEU A 118 0.05 11.63 -0.50
C LEU A 118 0.16 10.56 0.58
N LEU A 119 -0.42 9.39 0.32
CA LEU A 119 -0.49 8.31 1.30
C LEU A 119 0.77 7.41 1.32
N GLY A 120 1.50 7.33 0.20
CA GLY A 120 2.78 6.64 0.13
C GLY A 120 3.94 7.40 0.79
N ASP A 121 3.81 8.70 0.98
CA ASP A 121 4.75 9.51 1.76
C ASP A 121 4.40 9.41 3.25
N LYS A 122 5.25 8.72 4.04
CA LYS A 122 4.99 8.44 5.45
C LYS A 122 4.80 9.71 6.30
N VAL A 123 5.47 10.80 5.95
CA VAL A 123 5.34 12.08 6.66
C VAL A 123 4.02 12.75 6.30
N ALA A 124 3.72 12.85 5.01
CA ALA A 124 2.46 13.45 4.53
C ALA A 124 1.23 12.67 5.01
N ALA A 125 1.28 11.34 4.92
CA ALA A 125 0.20 10.47 5.41
C ALA A 125 -0.04 10.64 6.92
N LYS A 126 1.04 10.75 7.72
CA LYS A 126 0.94 10.94 9.16
C LYS A 126 0.38 12.31 9.53
N ILE A 127 0.78 13.38 8.83
CA ILE A 127 0.20 14.74 9.00
C ILE A 127 -1.29 14.70 8.67
N LEU A 128 -1.68 14.04 7.58
CA LEU A 128 -3.10 13.89 7.23
C LEU A 128 -3.86 13.10 8.29
N ALA A 129 -3.27 11.99 8.78
CA ALA A 129 -3.85 11.15 9.83
C ALA A 129 -4.15 11.98 11.10
N GLU A 130 -3.20 12.76 11.59
CA GLU A 130 -3.42 13.66 12.73
C GLU A 130 -4.52 14.66 12.47
N LYS A 131 -4.54 15.28 11.28
CA LYS A 131 -5.54 16.29 10.91
C LYS A 131 -6.96 15.74 10.94
N VAL A 132 -7.17 14.48 10.63
CA VAL A 132 -8.49 13.83 10.62
C VAL A 132 -8.79 13.01 11.88
N GLY A 133 -7.92 13.10 12.90
CA GLY A 133 -8.13 12.46 14.19
C GLY A 133 -7.78 10.97 14.25
N VAL A 134 -7.01 10.47 13.30
CA VAL A 134 -6.45 9.11 13.36
C VAL A 134 -5.36 9.06 14.42
N PRO A 135 -5.38 8.10 15.35
CA PRO A 135 -4.38 8.01 16.41
C PRO A 135 -2.98 7.77 15.82
N VAL A 136 -2.01 8.58 16.22
CA VAL A 136 -0.60 8.42 15.87
C VAL A 136 0.27 8.30 17.11
N ALA A 137 1.36 7.58 17.03
CA ALA A 137 2.37 7.60 18.10
C ALA A 137 3.05 8.98 18.15
N PRO A 138 3.54 9.45 19.31
CA PRO A 138 4.33 10.68 19.39
C PRO A 138 5.49 10.65 18.38
N TRP A 139 5.66 11.72 17.62
CA TRP A 139 6.64 11.77 16.53
C TRP A 139 7.17 13.20 16.31
N SER A 140 8.12 13.38 15.40
CA SER A 140 8.78 14.67 15.16
C SER A 140 7.91 15.72 14.47
N GLY A 141 6.65 15.42 14.09
CA GLY A 141 5.75 16.35 13.40
C GLY A 141 6.17 16.70 11.97
N GLY A 142 7.29 16.15 11.51
CA GLY A 142 7.87 16.41 10.20
C GLY A 142 9.24 15.79 10.03
N PRO A 143 9.93 16.07 8.91
CA PRO A 143 11.29 15.64 8.68
C PRO A 143 12.26 16.18 9.73
N VAL A 144 13.31 15.41 9.99
CA VAL A 144 14.43 15.80 10.88
C VAL A 144 15.67 15.93 10.02
N GLU A 145 16.22 17.15 9.96
CA GLU A 145 17.32 17.50 9.08
C GLU A 145 18.66 17.49 9.76
N THR A 146 18.71 17.96 11.03
CA THR A 146 19.95 18.14 11.78
C THR A 146 20.02 17.27 13.04
N ARG A 147 21.25 17.05 13.55
CA ARG A 147 21.46 16.38 14.83
C ARG A 147 20.80 17.14 15.99
N ALA A 148 20.83 18.48 15.95
CA ALA A 148 20.20 19.32 16.97
C ALA A 148 18.67 19.14 16.98
N ASP A 149 18.04 19.08 15.80
CA ASP A 149 16.61 18.78 15.68
C ASP A 149 16.29 17.39 16.19
N ALA A 150 17.12 16.39 15.83
CA ALA A 150 16.94 15.02 16.31
C ALA A 150 16.95 14.94 17.84
N ARG A 151 17.91 15.58 18.49
CA ARG A 151 17.99 15.62 19.96
C ARG A 151 16.76 16.29 20.58
N ARG A 152 16.34 17.44 20.05
CA ARG A 152 15.16 18.17 20.53
C ARG A 152 13.90 17.30 20.43
N HIS A 153 13.66 16.66 19.28
CA HIS A 153 12.52 15.78 19.08
C HIS A 153 12.61 14.52 19.95
N ALA A 154 13.80 13.92 20.08
CA ALA A 154 14.01 12.75 20.92
C ALA A 154 13.69 13.03 22.40
N GLN A 155 14.05 14.21 22.92
CA GLN A 155 13.69 14.63 24.28
C GLN A 155 12.17 14.76 24.47
N SER A 156 11.45 15.26 23.46
CA SER A 156 9.99 15.38 23.51
C SER A 156 9.27 14.04 23.35
N ILE A 157 9.75 13.18 22.43
CA ILE A 157 9.17 11.87 22.14
C ILE A 157 9.48 10.86 23.27
N GLY A 158 10.69 10.92 23.81
CA GLY A 158 11.24 9.97 24.78
C GLY A 158 11.75 8.67 24.12
N TYR A 159 12.51 7.90 24.90
CA TYR A 159 13.05 6.59 24.48
C TYR A 159 12.20 5.44 25.01
N PRO A 160 12.19 4.27 24.33
CA PRO A 160 12.82 4.03 23.05
C PRO A 160 12.07 4.72 21.89
N LEU A 161 12.82 5.08 20.86
CA LEU A 161 12.25 5.66 19.63
C LEU A 161 12.74 4.92 18.39
N ILE A 162 12.17 5.26 17.25
CA ILE A 162 12.50 4.69 15.95
C ILE A 162 12.72 5.81 14.94
N ILE A 163 13.79 5.71 14.16
CA ILE A 163 14.08 6.60 13.03
C ILE A 163 13.64 5.89 11.77
N LYS A 164 12.84 6.56 10.96
CA LYS A 164 12.29 6.02 9.72
C LYS A 164 12.62 6.93 8.53
N ALA A 165 13.01 6.34 7.41
CA ALA A 165 13.07 7.06 6.13
C ALA A 165 11.66 7.43 5.67
N ARG A 166 11.49 8.62 5.11
CA ARG A 166 10.24 9.15 4.56
C ARG A 166 9.65 8.23 3.48
N SER A 167 10.50 7.72 2.59
CA SER A 167 10.13 6.86 1.47
C SER A 167 10.44 5.38 1.72
N GLY A 168 10.69 4.96 2.97
CA GLY A 168 11.07 3.59 3.33
C GLY A 168 9.89 2.61 3.27
N GLY A 169 10.20 1.36 2.93
CA GLY A 169 9.25 0.25 2.90
C GLY A 169 9.95 -1.10 3.11
N GLY A 170 9.18 -2.14 3.50
CA GLY A 170 9.71 -3.49 3.68
C GLY A 170 10.81 -3.59 4.75
N GLY A 171 10.78 -2.73 5.79
CA GLY A 171 11.76 -2.74 6.88
C GLY A 171 13.09 -2.06 6.56
N ARG A 172 13.28 -1.47 5.36
CA ARG A 172 14.47 -0.70 4.99
C ARG A 172 14.36 0.76 5.42
N GLY A 173 15.49 1.40 5.75
CA GLY A 173 15.50 2.78 6.22
C GLY A 173 14.88 2.94 7.61
N ILE A 174 15.00 1.95 8.48
CA ILE A 174 14.42 1.94 9.82
C ILE A 174 15.51 1.56 10.85
N ARG A 175 15.62 2.33 11.95
CA ARG A 175 16.51 2.01 13.09
C ARG A 175 15.84 2.32 14.42
N LYS A 176 15.90 1.36 15.32
CA LYS A 176 15.48 1.52 16.73
C LYS A 176 16.59 2.19 17.49
N VAL A 177 16.23 3.06 18.42
CA VAL A 177 17.14 3.82 19.31
C VAL A 177 16.61 3.65 20.73
N TRP A 178 17.38 2.99 21.56
CA TRP A 178 16.97 2.64 22.92
C TRP A 178 17.37 3.69 23.95
N ALA A 179 18.49 4.39 23.68
CA ALA A 179 19.05 5.40 24.57
C ALA A 179 19.63 6.58 23.78
N GLU A 180 19.88 7.69 24.47
CA GLU A 180 20.32 8.95 23.85
C GLU A 180 21.67 8.84 23.14
N ASP A 181 22.58 8.07 23.69
CA ASP A 181 23.92 7.86 23.14
C ASP A 181 23.94 7.13 21.78
N GLU A 182 22.86 6.40 21.46
CA GLU A 182 22.71 5.73 20.17
C GLU A 182 22.19 6.65 19.06
N LEU A 183 21.53 7.77 19.41
CA LEU A 183 20.72 8.59 18.51
C LEU A 183 21.48 9.09 17.29
N GLU A 184 22.67 9.68 17.46
CA GLU A 184 23.40 10.30 16.37
C GLU A 184 23.90 9.29 15.35
N VAL A 185 24.43 8.18 15.82
CA VAL A 185 24.92 7.10 14.96
C VAL A 185 23.76 6.47 14.20
N ALA A 186 22.62 6.28 14.86
CA ALA A 186 21.41 5.75 14.21
C ALA A 186 20.87 6.73 13.16
N LEU A 187 20.87 8.03 13.44
CA LEU A 187 20.44 9.08 12.52
C LEU A 187 21.27 9.06 11.24
N GLU A 188 22.61 9.16 11.36
CA GLU A 188 23.53 9.18 10.21
C GLU A 188 23.40 7.92 9.35
N ARG A 189 23.32 6.75 10.00
CA ARG A 189 23.17 5.49 9.28
C ARG A 189 21.83 5.40 8.55
N THR A 190 20.74 5.90 9.15
CA THR A 190 19.42 5.87 8.52
C THR A 190 19.34 6.86 7.37
N GLN A 191 19.89 8.07 7.52
CA GLN A 191 19.96 9.06 6.44
C GLN A 191 20.80 8.54 5.25
N GLY A 192 21.98 7.98 5.52
CA GLY A 192 22.83 7.40 4.48
C GLY A 192 22.18 6.20 3.77
N GLU A 193 21.41 5.37 4.47
CA GLU A 193 20.64 4.29 3.84
C GLU A 193 19.47 4.84 3.02
N ALA A 194 18.76 5.84 3.52
CA ALA A 194 17.65 6.50 2.83
C ALA A 194 18.12 7.13 1.51
N GLU A 195 19.25 7.83 1.51
CA GLU A 195 19.85 8.42 0.32
C GLU A 195 20.21 7.36 -0.74
N ARG A 196 20.90 6.28 -0.33
CA ARG A 196 21.30 5.21 -1.27
C ARG A 196 20.11 4.41 -1.80
N SER A 197 19.09 4.19 -0.99
CA SER A 197 17.97 3.31 -1.36
C SER A 197 16.80 4.04 -2.00
N PHE A 198 16.62 5.32 -1.67
CA PHE A 198 15.44 6.10 -2.05
C PHE A 198 15.77 7.46 -2.66
N GLY A 199 17.07 7.80 -2.80
CA GLY A 199 17.52 9.02 -3.45
C GLY A 199 17.40 10.31 -2.62
N ALA A 200 17.02 10.21 -1.33
CA ALA A 200 16.93 11.36 -0.44
C ALA A 200 17.18 10.97 1.02
N PRO A 201 18.01 11.71 1.80
CA PRO A 201 18.35 11.40 3.18
C PRO A 201 17.27 11.86 4.19
N VAL A 202 16.01 11.92 3.76
CA VAL A 202 14.91 12.45 4.57
C VAL A 202 14.41 11.40 5.54
N VAL A 203 14.48 11.72 6.84
CA VAL A 203 14.04 10.84 7.94
C VAL A 203 13.12 11.59 8.91
N PHE A 204 12.39 10.86 9.72
CA PHE A 204 11.61 11.35 10.85
C PHE A 204 11.76 10.44 12.06
N LEU A 205 11.47 10.96 13.25
CA LEU A 205 11.52 10.25 14.51
C LEU A 205 10.10 9.96 15.01
N GLU A 206 9.93 8.79 15.60
CA GLU A 206 8.66 8.35 16.16
C GLU A 206 8.91 7.52 17.44
N ARG A 207 7.99 7.57 18.42
CA ARG A 207 8.01 6.66 19.56
C ARG A 207 8.00 5.23 19.09
N LEU A 208 8.94 4.42 19.58
CA LEU A 208 8.91 2.98 19.30
C LEU A 208 7.76 2.33 20.07
N VAL A 209 6.79 1.81 19.36
CA VAL A 209 5.69 1.04 19.93
C VAL A 209 6.16 -0.40 20.08
N THR A 210 6.31 -0.86 21.31
CA THR A 210 6.72 -2.24 21.66
C THR A 210 5.52 -3.07 22.08
N ASP A 211 5.65 -4.39 22.05
CA ASP A 211 4.65 -5.36 22.49
C ASP A 211 3.26 -5.11 21.83
N ALA A 212 3.31 -4.74 20.57
CA ALA A 212 2.14 -4.36 19.81
C ALA A 212 1.68 -5.48 18.88
N ARG A 213 0.37 -5.51 18.68
CA ARG A 213 -0.27 -6.27 17.59
C ARG A 213 -0.27 -5.42 16.32
N HIS A 214 -0.06 -6.06 15.18
CA HIS A 214 -0.23 -5.44 13.87
C HIS A 214 -1.67 -5.67 13.42
N VAL A 215 -2.49 -4.64 13.43
CA VAL A 215 -3.87 -4.69 12.97
C VAL A 215 -4.06 -3.77 11.78
N GLU A 216 -4.94 -4.13 10.87
CA GLU A 216 -5.15 -3.36 9.66
C GLU A 216 -6.61 -3.37 9.22
N VAL A 217 -7.01 -2.29 8.58
CA VAL A 217 -8.38 -2.10 8.10
C VAL A 217 -8.38 -2.13 6.58
N GLN A 218 -9.12 -3.10 6.01
CA GLN A 218 -9.45 -3.11 4.59
C GLN A 218 -10.38 -1.94 4.28
N VAL A 219 -10.09 -1.20 3.22
CA VAL A 219 -10.98 -0.13 2.72
C VAL A 219 -11.20 -0.31 1.21
N ILE A 220 -12.36 0.10 0.76
CA ILE A 220 -12.67 0.26 -0.65
C ILE A 220 -13.45 1.57 -0.83
N ALA A 221 -13.03 2.39 -1.78
CA ALA A 221 -13.62 3.68 -2.04
C ALA A 221 -14.01 3.83 -3.51
N ASP A 222 -15.13 4.51 -3.75
CA ASP A 222 -15.56 4.87 -5.09
C ASP A 222 -15.15 6.31 -5.47
N ASN A 223 -15.46 6.72 -6.70
CA ASN A 223 -15.20 8.09 -7.18
C ASN A 223 -16.29 9.09 -6.80
N HIS A 224 -17.27 8.68 -5.98
CA HIS A 224 -18.35 9.55 -5.47
C HIS A 224 -18.13 9.95 -4.02
N GLY A 225 -17.04 9.50 -3.38
CA GLY A 225 -16.68 9.77 -1.99
C GLY A 225 -17.29 8.83 -0.98
N ASN A 226 -17.87 7.70 -1.42
CA ASN A 226 -18.26 6.63 -0.53
C ASN A 226 -17.06 5.76 -0.18
N VAL A 227 -16.94 5.39 1.09
CA VAL A 227 -15.90 4.50 1.59
C VAL A 227 -16.55 3.40 2.42
N TRP A 228 -16.20 2.17 2.12
CA TRP A 228 -16.58 1.00 2.88
C TRP A 228 -15.35 0.35 3.52
N ALA A 229 -15.46 0.00 4.79
CA ALA A 229 -14.45 -0.71 5.56
C ALA A 229 -15.03 -2.06 6.02
N PRO A 230 -14.91 -3.13 5.21
CA PRO A 230 -15.57 -4.42 5.46
C PRO A 230 -15.08 -5.11 6.72
N GLY A 231 -13.78 -5.00 7.05
CA GLY A 231 -13.24 -5.72 8.19
C GLY A 231 -11.86 -5.29 8.65
N VAL A 232 -11.49 -5.83 9.80
CA VAL A 232 -10.18 -5.69 10.42
C VAL A 232 -9.45 -7.02 10.35
N ARG A 233 -8.18 -6.99 9.95
CA ARG A 233 -7.27 -8.14 10.02
C ARG A 233 -6.26 -7.96 11.14
N ASP A 234 -5.84 -9.05 11.74
CA ASP A 234 -4.69 -9.14 12.62
C ASP A 234 -3.57 -9.90 11.92
N CYS A 235 -2.46 -9.20 11.70
CA CYS A 235 -1.31 -9.69 10.97
C CYS A 235 -0.06 -9.76 11.86
N SER A 236 -0.24 -10.02 13.16
CA SER A 236 0.84 -9.97 14.16
C SER A 236 1.81 -11.15 14.06
N ILE A 237 1.40 -12.26 13.47
CA ILE A 237 2.28 -13.42 13.31
C ILE A 237 3.17 -13.18 12.08
N GLN A 238 4.38 -12.71 12.36
CA GLN A 238 5.33 -12.25 11.35
C GLN A 238 6.70 -12.90 11.53
N ARG A 239 7.43 -13.03 10.42
CA ARG A 239 8.85 -13.40 10.41
C ARG A 239 9.65 -12.30 9.72
N ARG A 240 10.52 -11.59 10.45
CA ARG A 240 11.34 -10.48 9.93
C ARG A 240 10.48 -9.40 9.23
N ASN A 241 9.39 -9.00 9.87
CA ASN A 241 8.39 -8.04 9.36
C ASN A 241 7.62 -8.52 8.10
N GLN A 242 7.66 -9.81 7.80
CA GLN A 242 6.82 -10.42 6.77
C GLN A 242 5.65 -11.14 7.44
N LYS A 243 4.44 -10.82 7.06
CA LYS A 243 3.21 -11.49 7.49
C LYS A 243 3.29 -12.99 7.13
N VAL A 244 2.92 -13.86 8.07
CA VAL A 244 2.95 -15.33 7.90
C VAL A 244 1.55 -15.91 8.10
N ILE A 245 0.80 -15.38 9.07
CA ILE A 245 -0.60 -15.75 9.32
C ILE A 245 -1.38 -14.45 9.52
N GLU A 246 -2.45 -14.33 8.78
CA GLU A 246 -3.43 -13.26 8.86
C GLU A 246 -4.77 -13.84 9.29
N GLU A 247 -5.43 -13.19 10.23
CA GLU A 247 -6.72 -13.62 10.76
C GLU A 247 -7.73 -12.47 10.80
N SER A 248 -9.01 -12.77 10.64
CA SER A 248 -10.15 -11.85 10.77
C SER A 248 -11.27 -12.59 11.52
N ALA A 249 -11.96 -11.92 12.48
CA ALA A 249 -11.60 -10.62 13.02
C ALA A 249 -10.38 -10.73 13.95
N SER A 250 -9.80 -9.56 14.36
CA SER A 250 -8.71 -9.59 15.34
C SER A 250 -9.18 -10.19 16.67
N PRO A 251 -8.46 -11.20 17.21
CA PRO A 251 -8.88 -11.88 18.46
C PRO A 251 -8.68 -11.02 19.72
N VAL A 252 -8.02 -9.86 19.58
CA VAL A 252 -7.67 -8.99 20.72
C VAL A 252 -8.43 -7.67 20.75
N LEU A 253 -9.15 -7.34 19.66
CA LEU A 253 -9.96 -6.12 19.60
C LEU A 253 -11.40 -6.39 20.01
N THR A 254 -11.97 -5.44 20.73
CA THR A 254 -13.43 -5.39 20.94
C THR A 254 -14.12 -4.91 19.66
N GLU A 255 -15.42 -5.18 19.54
CA GLU A 255 -16.23 -4.69 18.43
C GLU A 255 -16.18 -3.15 18.32
N GLU A 256 -16.29 -2.45 19.47
CA GLU A 256 -16.18 -0.98 19.54
C GLU A 256 -14.83 -0.48 19.03
N GLN A 257 -13.73 -1.15 19.37
CA GLN A 257 -12.39 -0.80 18.90
C GLN A 257 -12.25 -1.03 17.38
N SER A 258 -12.80 -2.14 16.90
CA SER A 258 -12.82 -2.45 15.45
C SER A 258 -13.63 -1.43 14.68
N ASP A 259 -14.82 -1.05 15.18
CA ASP A 259 -15.67 -0.04 14.54
C ASP A 259 -15.03 1.34 14.57
N HIS A 260 -14.35 1.70 15.66
CA HIS A 260 -13.56 2.95 15.72
C HIS A 260 -12.46 2.98 14.65
N LEU A 261 -11.68 1.89 14.51
CA LEU A 261 -10.64 1.80 13.49
C LEU A 261 -11.21 1.88 12.06
N LYS A 262 -12.29 1.17 11.78
CA LYS A 262 -12.98 1.24 10.48
C LYS A 262 -13.42 2.66 10.16
N LYS A 263 -14.01 3.35 11.13
CA LYS A 263 -14.47 4.74 10.97
C LYS A 263 -13.31 5.69 10.66
N VAL A 264 -12.26 5.71 11.49
CA VAL A 264 -11.13 6.65 11.29
C VAL A 264 -10.33 6.33 10.03
N SER A 265 -10.25 5.06 9.64
CA SER A 265 -9.64 4.65 8.37
C SER A 265 -10.43 5.16 7.16
N ALA A 266 -11.77 5.07 7.21
CA ALA A 266 -12.62 5.61 6.15
C ALA A 266 -12.49 7.14 6.05
N GLU A 267 -12.43 7.85 7.17
CA GLU A 267 -12.20 9.31 7.19
C GLU A 267 -10.84 9.69 6.60
N LEU A 268 -9.78 8.94 6.92
CA LEU A 268 -8.43 9.16 6.37
C LEU A 268 -8.41 9.04 4.85
N VAL A 269 -8.89 7.91 4.33
CA VAL A 269 -8.83 7.67 2.88
C VAL A 269 -9.78 8.59 2.10
N LYS A 270 -10.91 8.95 2.70
CA LYS A 270 -11.81 9.98 2.15
C LYS A 270 -11.14 11.34 2.06
N ALA A 271 -10.43 11.77 3.11
CA ALA A 271 -9.68 13.03 3.12
C ALA A 271 -8.54 13.07 2.11
N ALA A 272 -7.99 11.91 1.76
CA ALA A 272 -6.98 11.76 0.71
C ALA A 272 -7.56 11.72 -0.72
N GLY A 273 -8.88 11.74 -0.90
CA GLY A 273 -9.52 11.55 -2.20
C GLY A 273 -9.24 10.17 -2.80
N TYR A 274 -9.14 9.16 -1.95
CA TYR A 274 -8.77 7.80 -2.34
C TYR A 274 -9.87 7.12 -3.16
N GLN A 275 -9.45 6.25 -4.08
CA GLN A 275 -10.32 5.40 -4.90
C GLN A 275 -9.73 3.99 -4.98
N GLY A 276 -10.60 2.99 -5.14
CA GLY A 276 -10.20 1.58 -5.20
C GLY A 276 -9.99 0.94 -3.84
N ALA A 277 -9.38 -0.24 -3.85
CA ALA A 277 -9.05 -1.00 -2.65
C ALA A 277 -7.75 -0.53 -2.03
N GLY A 278 -7.70 -0.48 -0.70
CA GLY A 278 -6.51 -0.13 0.06
C GLY A 278 -6.56 -0.70 1.47
N THR A 279 -5.49 -0.50 2.22
CA THR A 279 -5.40 -0.98 3.60
C THR A 279 -4.72 0.06 4.47
N VAL A 280 -5.31 0.34 5.63
CA VAL A 280 -4.75 1.24 6.65
C VAL A 280 -4.19 0.39 7.77
N GLU A 281 -2.89 0.49 8.03
CA GLU A 281 -2.17 -0.33 9.02
C GLU A 281 -1.96 0.43 10.32
N TYR A 282 -2.09 -0.29 11.44
CA TYR A 282 -1.94 0.21 12.80
C TYR A 282 -1.11 -0.74 13.67
N LEU A 283 -0.46 -0.16 14.67
CA LEU A 283 0.04 -0.89 15.83
C LEU A 283 -0.94 -0.72 16.98
N TYR A 284 -1.38 -1.83 17.57
CA TYR A 284 -2.24 -1.85 18.74
C TYR A 284 -1.47 -2.37 19.95
N GLN A 285 -1.43 -1.59 21.03
CA GLN A 285 -0.85 -2.02 22.32
C GLN A 285 -1.98 -2.48 23.25
N PRO A 286 -2.08 -3.79 23.54
CA PRO A 286 -3.16 -4.32 24.38
C PRO A 286 -3.13 -3.79 25.81
N GLU A 287 -1.92 -3.53 26.37
CA GLU A 287 -1.74 -3.10 27.76
C GLU A 287 -2.44 -1.77 28.06
N ASN A 288 -2.29 -0.79 27.18
CA ASN A 288 -2.87 0.56 27.34
C ASN A 288 -4.05 0.82 26.38
N LYS A 289 -4.44 -0.20 25.60
CA LYS A 289 -5.53 -0.13 24.61
C LYS A 289 -5.38 0.99 23.57
N SER A 290 -4.13 1.36 23.25
CA SER A 290 -3.83 2.44 22.32
C SER A 290 -3.54 1.94 20.91
N PHE A 291 -3.86 2.79 19.93
CA PHE A 291 -3.54 2.57 18.52
C PHE A 291 -2.53 3.60 18.05
N ALA A 292 -1.69 3.19 17.13
CA ALA A 292 -0.78 4.07 16.43
C ALA A 292 -0.83 3.77 14.92
N PHE A 293 -1.22 4.74 14.11
CA PHE A 293 -1.18 4.67 12.66
C PHE A 293 0.24 4.36 12.16
N LEU A 294 0.34 3.39 11.27
CA LEU A 294 1.61 2.95 10.71
C LEU A 294 1.80 3.47 9.28
N GLU A 295 0.94 3.03 8.36
CA GLU A 295 0.98 3.44 6.94
C GLU A 295 -0.32 3.08 6.22
N VAL A 296 -0.46 3.54 4.98
CA VAL A 296 -1.50 3.11 4.05
C VAL A 296 -0.85 2.38 2.89
N ASN A 297 -1.31 1.16 2.63
CA ASN A 297 -1.00 0.47 1.37
C ASN A 297 -2.02 0.90 0.33
N THR A 298 -1.55 1.62 -0.68
CA THR A 298 -2.40 2.23 -1.71
C THR A 298 -2.75 1.24 -2.84
N ARG A 299 -3.04 0.02 -2.47
CA ARG A 299 -3.32 -1.11 -3.38
C ARG A 299 -4.14 -2.19 -2.67
N LEU A 300 -4.61 -3.15 -3.44
CA LEU A 300 -5.09 -4.41 -2.91
C LEU A 300 -3.93 -5.19 -2.27
N GLN A 301 -4.18 -5.91 -1.19
CA GLN A 301 -3.21 -6.80 -0.54
C GLN A 301 -3.51 -8.27 -0.85
N VAL A 302 -2.47 -9.13 -0.71
CA VAL A 302 -2.60 -10.59 -0.92
C VAL A 302 -3.65 -11.19 0.01
N GLU A 303 -3.69 -10.72 1.26
CA GLU A 303 -4.56 -11.14 2.35
C GLU A 303 -5.99 -10.55 2.28
N HIS A 304 -6.34 -9.85 1.20
CA HIS A 304 -7.66 -9.22 1.06
C HIS A 304 -8.86 -10.18 1.23
N PRO A 305 -8.79 -11.49 0.87
CA PRO A 305 -9.96 -12.35 0.98
C PRO A 305 -10.42 -12.64 2.42
N ILE A 306 -9.49 -12.48 3.40
CA ILE A 306 -9.77 -12.86 4.80
C ILE A 306 -10.97 -12.09 5.40
N PRO A 307 -11.11 -10.76 5.26
CA PRO A 307 -12.28 -10.03 5.76
C PRO A 307 -13.47 -10.02 4.77
N GLU A 308 -13.36 -10.69 3.62
CA GLU A 308 -14.41 -10.72 2.59
C GLU A 308 -15.30 -11.97 2.70
N VAL A 309 -14.93 -12.95 3.52
CA VAL A 309 -15.66 -14.22 3.77
C VAL A 309 -16.39 -14.26 5.10
#